data_1d91ee0dc9d68003927b001ecd7afe06
#
_entry.id   1d91ee0dc9d68003927b001ecd7afe06
#
_cell.length_a   1.000
_cell.length_b   1.000
_cell.length_c   1.000
_cell.angle_alpha   90.00
_cell.angle_beta   90.00
_cell.angle_gamma   90.00
#
_symmetry.space_group_name_H-M   'P 1'
#
loop_
_entity.id
_entity.type
_entity.pdbx_description
1 polymer ?
#
loop_
_entity_poly.entity_id
_entity_poly.type
_entity_poly.pdbx_seq_one_letter_code
_entity_poly.pdbx_strand_id
1 'polypeptide(L)'
;MPRAELEEMKSAFNSTATQVGTWVLDAERVAAGRPRHGIDTDGKAIPNELGLLNNSVHMNKGCYRGQETVAKVYNLGKPPRRLVMLHLD
;
A
#
# COMPACT_ATOMS: atom_id res chain seq x y z
N MET A 1 13.47 5.02 -15.74
CA MET A 1 14.31 6.20 -16.07
C MET A 1 15.78 5.84 -15.87
N PRO A 2 16.66 6.10 -16.82
CA PRO A 2 18.09 5.91 -16.65
C PRO A 2 18.65 6.81 -15.55
N ARG A 3 19.63 6.33 -14.80
CA ARG A 3 20.23 7.06 -13.67
C ARG A 3 20.91 8.37 -14.13
N ALA A 4 21.41 8.40 -15.36
CA ALA A 4 22.07 9.59 -15.92
C ALA A 4 21.10 10.80 -16.09
N GLU A 5 19.81 10.56 -16.21
CA GLU A 5 18.76 11.58 -16.40
C GLU A 5 18.20 12.12 -15.08
N LEU A 6 18.68 11.62 -13.94
CA LEU A 6 18.11 11.94 -12.63
C LEU A 6 18.27 13.41 -12.27
N GLU A 7 19.42 14.01 -12.54
CA GLU A 7 19.69 15.42 -12.19
C GLU A 7 18.86 16.38 -13.05
N GLU A 8 18.67 16.07 -14.32
CA GLU A 8 17.79 16.84 -15.21
C GLU A 8 16.34 16.81 -14.72
N MET A 9 15.85 15.62 -14.35
CA MET A 9 14.50 15.47 -13.83
C MET A 9 14.33 16.19 -12.50
N LYS A 10 15.29 16.10 -11.57
CA LYS A 10 15.25 16.86 -10.31
C LYS A 10 15.15 18.36 -10.58
N SER A 11 15.95 18.88 -11.51
CA SER A 11 15.91 20.28 -11.89
C SER A 11 14.56 20.69 -12.46
N ALA A 12 13.95 19.86 -13.28
CA ALA A 12 12.62 20.10 -13.84
C ALA A 12 11.52 20.19 -12.77
N PHE A 13 11.62 19.42 -11.69
CA PHE A 13 10.62 19.43 -10.61
C PHE A 13 10.89 20.45 -9.51
N ASN A 14 12.08 21.02 -9.41
CA ASN A 14 12.44 21.95 -8.32
C ASN A 14 11.54 23.19 -8.21
N SER A 15 10.88 23.60 -9.29
CA SER A 15 9.95 24.73 -9.30
C SER A 15 8.53 24.38 -8.79
N THR A 16 8.17 23.09 -8.78
CA THR A 16 6.80 22.62 -8.51
C THR A 16 6.71 21.64 -7.35
N ALA A 17 7.84 21.09 -6.92
CA ALA A 17 7.87 20.07 -5.86
C ALA A 17 9.07 20.26 -4.93
N THR A 18 8.87 19.99 -3.66
CA THR A 18 9.93 19.98 -2.64
C THR A 18 10.60 18.62 -2.61
N GLN A 19 11.93 18.59 -2.69
CA GLN A 19 12.68 17.35 -2.51
C GLN A 19 12.63 16.93 -1.04
N VAL A 20 12.30 15.67 -0.80
CA VAL A 20 12.22 15.10 0.53
C VAL A 20 12.96 13.76 0.59
N GLY A 21 13.35 13.35 1.81
CA GLY A 21 13.95 12.04 2.05
C GLY A 21 12.92 10.93 2.20
N THR A 22 13.40 9.69 2.19
CA THR A 22 12.58 8.46 2.34
C THR A 22 11.76 8.43 3.63
N TRP A 23 12.22 9.07 4.69
CA TRP A 23 11.49 9.13 5.96
C TRP A 23 10.19 9.93 5.86
N VAL A 24 10.19 10.99 5.05
CA VAL A 24 8.95 11.75 4.79
C VAL A 24 7.98 10.88 4.00
N LEU A 25 8.46 10.12 3.00
CA LEU A 25 7.65 9.17 2.26
C LEU A 25 7.04 8.11 3.19
N ASP A 26 7.80 7.57 4.14
CA ASP A 26 7.29 6.60 5.11
C ASP A 26 6.26 7.25 6.07
N ALA A 27 6.48 8.47 6.52
CA ALA A 27 5.53 9.20 7.36
C ALA A 27 4.21 9.44 6.62
N GLU A 28 4.26 9.93 5.38
CA GLU A 28 3.09 10.14 4.53
C GLU A 28 2.35 8.84 4.21
N ARG A 29 3.09 7.76 3.97
CA ARG A 29 2.52 6.43 3.76
C ARG A 29 1.75 5.95 4.98
N VAL A 30 2.32 6.10 6.17
CA VAL A 30 1.68 5.73 7.44
C VAL A 30 0.44 6.61 7.66
N ALA A 31 0.55 7.92 7.50
CA ALA A 31 -0.57 8.85 7.63
C ALA A 31 -1.72 8.52 6.66
N ALA A 32 -1.40 8.06 5.46
CA ALA A 32 -2.38 7.62 4.46
C ALA A 32 -2.93 6.19 4.71
N GLY A 33 -2.51 5.50 5.77
CA GLY A 33 -2.93 4.13 6.07
C GLY A 33 -2.51 3.11 4.99
N ARG A 34 -1.43 3.36 4.27
CA ARG A 34 -0.94 2.49 3.20
C ARG A 34 0.09 1.49 3.73
N PRO A 35 -0.27 0.21 3.84
CA PRO A 35 0.65 -0.81 4.35
C PRO A 35 1.81 -1.05 3.39
N ARG A 36 2.97 -1.33 3.94
CA ARG A 36 4.17 -1.71 3.21
C ARG A 36 4.45 -3.20 3.40
N HIS A 37 4.57 -3.91 2.28
CA HIS A 37 4.83 -5.34 2.30
C HIS A 37 6.14 -5.67 3.04
N GLY A 38 6.07 -6.67 3.92
CA GLY A 38 7.21 -7.14 4.71
C GLY A 38 7.54 -6.28 5.94
N ILE A 39 6.88 -5.12 6.12
CA ILE A 39 7.00 -4.28 7.32
C ILE A 39 5.68 -4.31 8.11
N ASP A 40 4.59 -3.93 7.46
CA ASP A 40 3.26 -3.89 8.07
C ASP A 40 2.46 -5.18 7.82
N THR A 41 3.04 -6.13 7.08
CA THR A 41 2.38 -7.40 6.70
C THR A 41 3.24 -8.59 7.04
N ASP A 42 2.61 -9.66 7.43
CA ASP A 42 3.21 -11.00 7.58
C ASP A 42 2.82 -11.93 6.41
N GLY A 43 3.35 -13.15 6.42
CA GLY A 43 3.03 -14.16 5.40
C GLY A 43 1.58 -14.68 5.42
N LYS A 44 0.77 -14.25 6.40
CA LYS A 44 -0.64 -14.62 6.56
C LYS A 44 -1.60 -13.48 6.27
N ALA A 45 -1.08 -12.26 6.05
CA ALA A 45 -1.89 -11.09 5.77
C ALA A 45 -2.62 -11.22 4.43
N ILE A 46 -3.90 -10.85 4.42
CA ILE A 46 -4.75 -10.85 3.23
C ILE A 46 -5.20 -9.42 2.88
N PRO A 47 -5.47 -9.11 1.60
CA PRO A 47 -5.88 -7.77 1.17
C PRO A 47 -7.08 -7.19 1.92
N ASN A 48 -8.01 -8.06 2.35
CA ASN A 48 -9.19 -7.67 3.12
C ASN A 48 -8.84 -6.98 4.45
N GLU A 49 -7.75 -7.42 5.11
CA GLU A 49 -7.31 -6.88 6.41
C GLU A 49 -6.61 -5.53 6.27
N LEU A 50 -6.09 -5.25 5.10
CA LEU A 50 -5.18 -4.14 4.81
C LEU A 50 -5.86 -2.95 4.10
N GLY A 51 -7.17 -3.04 3.85
CA GLY A 51 -7.89 -2.02 3.09
C GLY A 51 -7.54 -1.98 1.59
N LEU A 52 -6.96 -3.05 1.05
CA LEU A 52 -6.44 -3.10 -0.31
C LEU A 52 -7.43 -3.63 -1.36
N LEU A 53 -8.65 -4.00 -0.97
CA LEU A 53 -9.62 -4.61 -1.90
C LEU A 53 -9.93 -3.71 -3.10
N ASN A 54 -10.14 -2.42 -2.87
CA ASN A 54 -10.61 -1.50 -3.92
C ASN A 54 -9.55 -1.14 -4.96
N ASN A 55 -8.29 -1.24 -4.61
CA ASN A 55 -7.19 -0.80 -5.47
C ASN A 55 -6.22 -1.92 -5.89
N SER A 56 -6.34 -3.10 -5.29
CA SER A 56 -5.39 -4.19 -5.53
C SER A 56 -6.05 -5.52 -5.90
N VAL A 57 -7.39 -5.62 -5.80
CA VAL A 57 -8.13 -6.86 -6.10
C VAL A 57 -9.29 -6.56 -7.04
N HIS A 58 -9.35 -7.30 -8.15
CA HIS A 58 -10.48 -7.26 -9.06
C HIS A 58 -11.42 -8.43 -8.77
N MET A 59 -12.52 -8.17 -8.09
CA MET A 59 -13.44 -9.23 -7.62
C MET A 59 -14.21 -9.95 -8.74
N ASN A 60 -14.39 -9.30 -9.89
CA ASN A 60 -15.18 -9.83 -11.02
C ASN A 60 -14.31 -10.40 -12.14
N LYS A 61 -13.02 -10.64 -11.91
CA LYS A 61 -12.16 -11.31 -12.90
C LYS A 61 -12.14 -12.82 -12.66
N GLY A 62 -11.61 -13.56 -13.65
CA GLY A 62 -11.33 -14.98 -13.52
C GLY A 62 -10.32 -15.31 -12.42
N CYS A 63 -9.84 -16.53 -12.36
CA CYS A 63 -8.95 -17.02 -11.30
C CYS A 63 -7.73 -16.14 -11.05
N TYR A 64 -7.40 -15.96 -9.79
CA TYR A 64 -6.16 -15.35 -9.33
C TYR A 64 -5.65 -16.04 -8.05
N ARG A 65 -4.37 -15.88 -7.77
CA ARG A 65 -3.73 -16.51 -6.62
C ARG A 65 -4.35 -16.01 -5.30
N GLY A 66 -4.75 -16.93 -4.43
CA GLY A 66 -5.37 -16.61 -3.14
C GLY A 66 -6.85 -16.27 -3.21
N GLN A 67 -7.50 -16.42 -4.37
CA GLN A 67 -8.90 -16.06 -4.58
C GLN A 67 -9.86 -16.70 -3.57
N GLU A 68 -9.69 -17.97 -3.24
CA GLU A 68 -10.58 -18.65 -2.28
C GLU A 68 -10.65 -17.91 -0.95
N THR A 69 -9.50 -17.56 -0.39
CA THR A 69 -9.44 -16.84 0.89
C THR A 69 -10.01 -15.43 0.77
N VAL A 70 -9.59 -14.69 -0.23
CA VAL A 70 -10.00 -13.28 -0.43
C VAL A 70 -11.50 -13.19 -0.68
N ALA A 71 -12.04 -14.00 -1.59
CA ALA A 71 -13.46 -14.02 -1.93
C ALA A 71 -14.32 -14.54 -0.77
N LYS A 72 -13.87 -15.58 -0.08
CA LYS A 72 -14.56 -16.11 1.09
C LYS A 72 -14.72 -15.04 2.18
N VAL A 73 -13.64 -14.37 2.55
CA VAL A 73 -13.67 -13.32 3.57
C VAL A 73 -14.50 -12.12 3.11
N TYR A 74 -14.44 -11.75 1.84
CA TYR A 74 -15.28 -10.70 1.28
C TYR A 74 -16.77 -11.02 1.40
N ASN A 75 -17.16 -12.24 1.04
CA ASN A 75 -18.56 -12.70 1.09
C ASN A 75 -19.07 -12.89 2.53
N LEU A 76 -18.20 -13.25 3.47
CA LEU A 76 -18.54 -13.33 4.89
C LEU A 76 -18.62 -11.95 5.58
N GLY A 77 -18.10 -10.93 4.93
CA GLY A 77 -18.23 -9.53 5.34
C GLY A 77 -17.29 -9.06 6.45
N LYS A 78 -16.50 -9.93 7.07
CA LYS A 78 -15.58 -9.55 8.16
C LYS A 78 -14.24 -10.28 8.06
N PRO A 79 -13.14 -9.57 7.83
CA PRO A 79 -11.81 -10.16 7.95
C PRO A 79 -11.48 -10.46 9.44
N PRO A 80 -10.63 -11.48 9.71
CA PRO A 80 -10.26 -11.85 11.07
C PRO A 80 -9.42 -10.79 11.79
N ARG A 81 -8.72 -9.94 11.02
CA ARG A 81 -7.87 -8.86 11.53
C ARG A 81 -8.15 -7.58 10.75
N ARG A 82 -7.70 -6.45 11.26
CA ARG A 82 -7.71 -5.17 10.53
C ARG A 82 -6.45 -4.37 10.84
N LEU A 83 -5.99 -3.59 9.88
CA LEU A 83 -4.97 -2.59 10.11
C LEU A 83 -5.56 -1.45 10.96
N VAL A 84 -4.81 -1.02 11.96
CA VAL A 84 -5.14 0.13 12.80
C VAL A 84 -3.95 1.05 12.90
N MET A 85 -4.20 2.34 13.04
CA MET A 85 -3.18 3.34 13.33
C MET A 85 -3.15 3.57 14.84
N LEU A 86 -1.95 3.51 15.42
CA LEU A 86 -1.72 3.86 16.81
C LEU A 86 -1.06 5.26 16.86
N HIS A 87 -1.64 6.14 17.64
CA HIS A 87 -1.01 7.42 17.99
C HIS A 87 -0.33 7.22 19.34
N LEU A 88 0.97 7.42 19.38
CA LEU A 88 1.78 7.33 20.60
C LEU A 88 2.10 8.74 21.05
N ASP A 89 1.77 9.03 22.29
CA ASP A 89 2.08 10.30 22.96
C ASP A 89 3.56 10.33 23.41
#